data_200f1139b57b7827d4c0c4ac1bff90c9
#
_entry.id   200f1139b57b7827d4c0c4ac1bff90c9
#
_cell.length_a   1.000
_cell.length_b   1.000
_cell.length_c   1.000
_cell.angle_alpha   90.00
_cell.angle_beta   90.00
_cell.angle_gamma   90.00
#
_symmetry.space_group_name_H-M   'P 1'
#
loop_
_entity.id
_entity.type
_entity.pdbx_description
1 polymer ?
#
loop_
_entity_poly.entity_id
_entity_poly.type
_entity_poly.pdbx_seq_one_letter_code
_entity_poly.pdbx_strand_id
1 'polypeptide(L)'
;MEPAGSREYGRAHLSSFDKDNVLFKDVKENTQVWMSHGDTITVIPSNFKKIASTDKVAIAAYQIENEKVWGVQFHPEVFHSEDGTQMLKNFVVDVCGCKQDWSAASFIETTVAELKEQLGDDKVVLGLSGGVDSSVAAVLLNRAIGKNLTCIFVDHGMLRKNEFKNVLHDYECLGLNVIGVDASAKFFAELAGVTEPEEKRKIIGKGFIEVFDEEAHKIKDVKWLAQGTICLLYTSPSPRDISGSR
;
A
#
# COMPACT_ATOMS: atom_id res chain seq x y z
N MET A 1 14.91 -20.84 13.67
CA MET A 1 13.98 -21.28 12.61
C MET A 1 14.64 -22.43 11.89
N GLU A 2 13.97 -23.55 11.79
CA GLU A 2 14.40 -24.67 10.96
C GLU A 2 13.57 -24.67 9.69
N PRO A 3 14.14 -25.07 8.54
CA PRO A 3 13.33 -25.29 7.34
C PRO A 3 12.26 -26.33 7.69
N ALA A 4 11.01 -25.92 7.67
CA ALA A 4 9.93 -26.82 8.02
C ALA A 4 9.83 -27.94 7.00
N GLY A 5 9.77 -29.19 7.46
CA GLY A 5 9.47 -30.33 6.60
C GLY A 5 8.05 -30.27 5.97
N SER A 6 7.23 -29.32 6.42
CA SER A 6 5.90 -29.01 5.84
C SER A 6 5.73 -27.51 5.67
N ARG A 7 5.54 -27.09 4.44
CA ARG A 7 5.10 -25.73 4.09
C ARG A 7 3.59 -25.65 4.29
N GLU A 8 3.09 -24.52 4.83
CA GLU A 8 1.67 -24.36 5.03
C GLU A 8 1.18 -23.11 4.28
N TYR A 9 0.35 -23.36 3.25
CA TYR A 9 -0.30 -22.33 2.45
C TYR A 9 -1.79 -22.58 2.41
N GLY A 10 -2.58 -21.56 2.70
CA GLY A 10 -4.03 -21.63 2.64
C GLY A 10 -4.68 -21.74 4.00
N ARG A 11 -5.80 -22.46 4.06
CA ARG A 11 -6.67 -22.58 5.24
C ARG A 11 -6.05 -23.44 6.32
N ALA A 12 -6.07 -22.93 7.55
CA ALA A 12 -5.81 -23.68 8.77
C ALA A 12 -6.83 -23.24 9.83
N HIS A 13 -6.91 -23.99 10.94
CA HIS A 13 -7.77 -23.64 12.06
C HIS A 13 -6.91 -23.55 13.32
N LEU A 14 -7.22 -22.59 14.19
CA LEU A 14 -6.61 -22.54 15.52
C LEU A 14 -7.18 -23.67 16.37
N SER A 15 -6.44 -24.77 16.45
CA SER A 15 -6.85 -25.96 17.24
C SER A 15 -6.82 -25.69 18.73
N SER A 16 -5.97 -24.75 19.19
CA SER A 16 -6.00 -24.23 20.55
C SER A 16 -5.47 -22.81 20.61
N PHE A 17 -6.04 -22.00 21.51
CA PHE A 17 -5.52 -20.68 21.87
C PHE A 17 -5.85 -20.34 23.33
N ASP A 18 -5.07 -19.40 23.88
CA ASP A 18 -5.26 -18.88 25.23
C ASP A 18 -6.45 -17.92 25.25
N LYS A 19 -7.60 -18.38 25.78
CA LYS A 19 -8.86 -17.60 25.82
C LYS A 19 -8.77 -16.38 26.73
N ASP A 20 -7.85 -16.36 27.68
CA ASP A 20 -7.66 -15.25 28.59
C ASP A 20 -6.71 -14.18 27.99
N ASN A 21 -6.09 -14.48 26.86
CA ASN A 21 -5.24 -13.52 26.16
C ASN A 21 -6.08 -12.48 25.41
N VAL A 22 -5.75 -11.21 25.63
CA VAL A 22 -6.48 -10.08 25.05
C VAL A 22 -6.63 -10.17 23.53
N LEU A 23 -5.62 -10.72 22.82
CA LEU A 23 -5.65 -10.87 21.36
C LEU A 23 -6.82 -11.76 20.90
N PHE A 24 -7.21 -12.76 21.68
CA PHE A 24 -8.24 -13.74 21.34
C PHE A 24 -9.59 -13.49 22.02
N LYS A 25 -9.76 -12.32 22.63
CA LYS A 25 -11.06 -11.92 23.20
C LYS A 25 -12.14 -11.92 22.11
N ASP A 26 -13.27 -12.57 22.37
CA ASP A 26 -14.41 -12.72 21.46
C ASP A 26 -14.08 -13.45 20.12
N VAL A 27 -12.97 -14.18 20.07
CA VAL A 27 -12.60 -15.06 18.96
C VAL A 27 -13.25 -16.44 19.15
N LYS A 28 -13.81 -16.99 18.09
CA LYS A 28 -14.51 -18.29 18.11
C LYS A 28 -13.52 -19.44 18.25
N GLU A 29 -13.94 -20.49 18.94
CA GLU A 29 -13.17 -21.75 18.98
C GLU A 29 -13.03 -22.32 17.57
N ASN A 30 -11.86 -22.88 17.28
CA ASN A 30 -11.54 -23.47 15.99
C ASN A 30 -11.69 -22.51 14.80
N THR A 31 -11.50 -21.20 15.03
CA THR A 31 -11.60 -20.19 13.98
C THR A 31 -10.62 -20.47 12.84
N GLN A 32 -11.08 -20.23 11.61
CA GLN A 32 -10.23 -20.35 10.42
C GLN A 32 -9.25 -19.18 10.33
N VAL A 33 -8.00 -19.51 10.05
CA VAL A 33 -6.92 -18.54 9.76
C VAL A 33 -6.23 -18.88 8.44
N TRP A 34 -5.61 -17.88 7.81
CA TRP A 34 -4.88 -18.07 6.57
C TRP A 34 -3.39 -18.13 6.81
N MET A 35 -2.76 -19.21 6.35
CA MET A 35 -1.32 -19.45 6.46
C MET A 35 -0.63 -19.19 5.12
N SER A 36 0.60 -18.61 5.18
CA SER A 36 1.46 -18.42 4.00
C SER A 36 2.92 -18.38 4.43
N HIS A 37 3.47 -19.56 4.79
CA HIS A 37 4.85 -19.65 5.26
C HIS A 37 5.54 -20.95 4.82
N GLY A 38 6.87 -20.82 4.62
CA GLY A 38 7.75 -21.97 4.34
C GLY A 38 8.52 -22.45 5.57
N ASP A 39 8.65 -21.60 6.58
CA ASP A 39 9.37 -21.89 7.83
C ASP A 39 8.43 -21.86 9.02
N THR A 40 8.74 -22.64 10.05
CA THR A 40 7.92 -22.77 11.26
C THR A 40 8.75 -22.46 12.49
N ILE A 41 8.14 -21.82 13.48
CA ILE A 41 8.76 -21.59 14.79
C ILE A 41 8.64 -22.88 15.59
N THR A 42 9.78 -23.49 15.90
CA THR A 42 9.83 -24.75 16.69
C THR A 42 10.15 -24.49 18.15
N VAL A 43 10.91 -23.42 18.43
CA VAL A 43 11.34 -23.04 19.79
C VAL A 43 11.23 -21.54 19.96
N ILE A 44 10.74 -21.10 21.10
CA ILE A 44 10.70 -19.69 21.51
C ILE A 44 11.53 -19.49 22.78
N PRO A 45 12.09 -18.29 23.03
CA PRO A 45 12.79 -17.93 24.26
C PRO A 45 11.91 -18.12 25.52
N SER A 46 12.53 -18.21 26.69
CA SER A 46 11.82 -18.45 27.94
C SER A 46 10.87 -17.34 28.38
N ASN A 47 11.11 -16.12 27.90
CA ASN A 47 10.23 -14.96 28.14
C ASN A 47 9.12 -14.80 27.08
N PHE A 48 8.95 -15.79 26.19
CA PHE A 48 7.88 -15.83 25.20
C PHE A 48 6.85 -16.87 25.62
N LYS A 49 5.61 -16.49 25.67
CA LYS A 49 4.49 -17.38 25.98
C LYS A 49 3.81 -17.79 24.68
N LYS A 50 3.72 -19.09 24.41
CA LYS A 50 2.87 -19.61 23.34
C LYS A 50 1.41 -19.32 23.67
N ILE A 51 0.67 -18.74 22.75
CA ILE A 51 -0.74 -18.37 22.94
C ILE A 51 -1.69 -19.01 21.92
N ALA A 52 -1.20 -19.58 20.80
CA ALA A 52 -2.03 -20.36 19.89
C ALA A 52 -1.24 -21.42 19.13
N SER A 53 -1.95 -22.44 18.64
CA SER A 53 -1.45 -23.50 17.75
C SER A 53 -2.50 -23.87 16.69
N THR A 54 -2.04 -24.46 15.59
CA THR A 54 -2.85 -25.24 14.64
C THR A 54 -2.49 -26.72 14.74
N ASP A 55 -3.17 -27.58 14.00
CA ASP A 55 -2.83 -29.01 13.98
C ASP A 55 -1.43 -29.29 13.43
N LYS A 56 -0.89 -28.41 12.59
CA LYS A 56 0.43 -28.56 11.97
C LYS A 56 1.50 -27.66 12.57
N VAL A 57 1.13 -26.52 13.12
CA VAL A 57 2.04 -25.50 13.67
C VAL A 57 1.88 -25.43 15.17
N ALA A 58 2.89 -25.91 15.89
CA ALA A 58 2.87 -25.95 17.36
C ALA A 58 2.84 -24.54 17.99
N ILE A 59 3.44 -23.53 17.33
CA ILE A 59 3.52 -22.14 17.79
C ILE A 59 2.98 -21.25 16.67
N ALA A 60 1.65 -21.16 16.57
CA ALA A 60 0.98 -20.30 15.59
C ALA A 60 0.88 -18.83 16.06
N ALA A 61 0.95 -18.61 17.37
CA ALA A 61 1.06 -17.28 17.96
C ALA A 61 1.78 -17.34 19.31
N TYR A 62 2.44 -16.23 19.63
CA TYR A 62 3.11 -16.03 20.91
C TYR A 62 2.96 -14.58 21.40
N GLN A 63 3.18 -14.38 22.69
CA GLN A 63 3.30 -13.08 23.35
C GLN A 63 4.64 -13.01 24.07
N ILE A 64 5.31 -11.85 24.03
CA ILE A 64 6.47 -11.59 24.89
C ILE A 64 5.95 -11.17 26.26
N GLU A 65 6.35 -11.91 27.32
CA GLU A 65 5.89 -11.66 28.69
C GLU A 65 6.33 -10.28 29.16
N ASN A 66 5.42 -9.56 29.81
CA ASN A 66 5.60 -8.20 30.30
C ASN A 66 5.82 -7.14 29.21
N GLU A 67 5.61 -7.47 27.94
CA GLU A 67 5.68 -6.54 26.83
C GLU A 67 4.37 -6.51 26.03
N LYS A 68 4.11 -5.38 25.37
CA LYS A 68 2.96 -5.25 24.46
C LYS A 68 3.33 -5.73 23.05
N VAL A 69 3.88 -6.93 22.96
CA VAL A 69 4.36 -7.53 21.70
C VAL A 69 3.74 -8.90 21.51
N TRP A 70 3.09 -9.08 20.37
CA TRP A 70 2.52 -10.35 19.92
C TRP A 70 3.08 -10.70 18.55
N GLY A 71 3.34 -11.99 18.34
CA GLY A 71 3.70 -12.52 17.03
C GLY A 71 2.68 -13.57 16.60
N VAL A 72 2.26 -13.50 15.34
CA VAL A 72 1.35 -14.47 14.72
C VAL A 72 1.97 -15.00 13.44
N GLN A 73 1.78 -16.31 13.17
CA GLN A 73 2.27 -16.97 11.95
C GLN A 73 1.27 -16.86 10.80
N PHE A 74 0.02 -16.62 11.11
CA PHE A 74 -1.07 -16.46 10.15
C PHE A 74 -1.29 -14.98 9.80
N HIS A 75 -2.10 -14.74 8.77
CA HIS A 75 -2.48 -13.43 8.28
C HIS A 75 -3.85 -12.99 8.79
N PRO A 76 -3.95 -12.24 9.90
CA PRO A 76 -5.25 -11.79 10.41
C PRO A 76 -5.91 -10.74 9.51
N GLU A 77 -5.13 -10.03 8.68
CA GLU A 77 -5.60 -8.96 7.81
C GLU A 77 -6.36 -9.43 6.56
N VAL A 78 -6.20 -10.70 6.18
CA VAL A 78 -6.85 -11.21 4.97
C VAL A 78 -8.26 -11.69 5.24
N PHE A 79 -9.14 -11.54 4.26
CA PHE A 79 -10.55 -11.96 4.31
C PHE A 79 -10.76 -13.44 4.70
N HIS A 80 -9.79 -14.30 4.40
CA HIS A 80 -9.87 -15.73 4.72
C HIS A 80 -9.62 -16.06 6.19
N SER A 81 -9.17 -15.12 7.00
CA SER A 81 -9.09 -15.25 8.47
C SER A 81 -10.40 -14.74 9.07
N GLU A 82 -11.29 -15.67 9.46
CA GLU A 82 -12.69 -15.34 9.83
C GLU A 82 -12.79 -14.32 10.97
N ASP A 83 -12.04 -14.52 12.05
CA ASP A 83 -12.02 -13.61 13.20
C ASP A 83 -10.78 -12.67 13.19
N GLY A 84 -10.09 -12.56 12.05
CA GLY A 84 -8.88 -11.74 11.92
C GLY A 84 -9.13 -10.26 12.26
N THR A 85 -10.25 -9.70 11.80
CA THR A 85 -10.68 -8.34 12.14
C THR A 85 -10.88 -8.15 13.65
N GLN A 86 -11.43 -9.16 14.35
CA GLN A 86 -11.60 -9.10 15.80
C GLN A 86 -10.25 -9.10 16.50
N MET A 87 -9.31 -9.94 16.08
CA MET A 87 -7.95 -9.99 16.64
C MET A 87 -7.20 -8.66 16.45
N LEU A 88 -7.28 -8.07 15.25
CA LEU A 88 -6.70 -6.76 14.96
C LEU A 88 -7.35 -5.65 15.80
N LYS A 89 -8.66 -5.69 15.98
CA LYS A 89 -9.39 -4.75 16.84
C LYS A 89 -8.93 -4.88 18.29
N ASN A 90 -8.83 -6.09 18.82
CA ASN A 90 -8.37 -6.34 20.19
C ASN A 90 -6.96 -5.75 20.40
N PHE A 91 -6.06 -5.94 19.43
CA PHE A 91 -4.72 -5.37 19.51
C PHE A 91 -4.73 -3.84 19.45
N VAL A 92 -5.37 -3.27 18.43
CA VAL A 92 -5.34 -1.81 18.19
C VAL A 92 -6.10 -1.05 19.29
N VAL A 93 -7.26 -1.56 19.71
CA VAL A 93 -8.12 -0.86 20.67
C VAL A 93 -7.77 -1.24 22.10
N ASP A 94 -7.76 -2.54 22.42
CA ASP A 94 -7.64 -2.99 23.82
C ASP A 94 -6.18 -2.98 24.31
N VAL A 95 -5.20 -3.27 23.43
CA VAL A 95 -3.77 -3.24 23.80
C VAL A 95 -3.15 -1.86 23.60
N CYS A 96 -3.32 -1.26 22.39
CA CYS A 96 -2.71 0.02 22.04
C CYS A 96 -3.49 1.22 22.58
N GLY A 97 -4.77 1.05 22.92
CA GLY A 97 -5.65 2.12 23.40
C GLY A 97 -6.01 3.15 22.31
N CYS A 98 -5.96 2.75 21.04
CA CYS A 98 -6.31 3.64 19.95
C CYS A 98 -7.79 4.00 19.99
N LYS A 99 -8.09 5.27 19.77
CA LYS A 99 -9.46 5.75 19.65
C LYS A 99 -10.06 5.29 18.31
N GLN A 100 -11.37 5.01 18.31
CA GLN A 100 -12.10 4.63 17.10
C GLN A 100 -12.84 5.87 16.52
N ASP A 101 -12.14 6.98 16.40
CA ASP A 101 -12.67 8.28 15.97
C ASP A 101 -12.31 8.62 14.51
N TRP A 102 -11.55 7.76 13.84
CA TRP A 102 -11.22 7.94 12.43
C TRP A 102 -12.38 7.49 11.53
N SER A 103 -12.72 8.33 10.56
CA SER A 103 -13.60 7.98 9.45
C SER A 103 -13.04 8.52 8.14
N ALA A 104 -13.35 7.87 7.01
CA ALA A 104 -12.94 8.37 5.69
C ALA A 104 -13.46 9.78 5.43
N ALA A 105 -14.66 10.12 5.89
CA ALA A 105 -15.24 11.45 5.73
C ALA A 105 -14.47 12.50 6.51
N SER A 106 -14.18 12.26 7.81
CA SER A 106 -13.41 13.19 8.63
C SER A 106 -11.97 13.36 8.12
N PHE A 107 -11.36 12.26 7.63
CA PHE A 107 -10.04 12.32 6.98
C PHE A 107 -10.04 13.22 5.75
N ILE A 108 -11.04 13.09 4.87
CA ILE A 108 -11.17 13.91 3.66
C ILE A 108 -11.28 15.39 4.04
N GLU A 109 -12.17 15.72 4.97
CA GLU A 109 -12.39 17.11 5.41
C GLU A 109 -11.13 17.73 6.02
N THR A 110 -10.47 17.02 6.92
CA THR A 110 -9.22 17.47 7.56
C THR A 110 -8.13 17.65 6.52
N THR A 111 -7.90 16.65 5.66
CA THR A 111 -6.84 16.72 4.64
C THR A 111 -7.08 17.85 3.65
N VAL A 112 -8.32 18.06 3.20
CA VAL A 112 -8.66 19.18 2.31
C VAL A 112 -8.40 20.54 2.98
N ALA A 113 -8.74 20.68 4.27
CA ALA A 113 -8.48 21.91 5.02
C ALA A 113 -6.96 22.18 5.18
N GLU A 114 -6.19 21.16 5.56
CA GLU A 114 -4.73 21.23 5.67
C GLU A 114 -4.05 21.58 4.34
N LEU A 115 -4.46 20.91 3.25
CA LEU A 115 -3.94 21.21 1.91
C LEU A 115 -4.27 22.62 1.48
N LYS A 116 -5.48 23.12 1.77
CA LYS A 116 -5.88 24.49 1.45
C LYS A 116 -5.06 25.53 2.22
N GLU A 117 -4.79 25.26 3.49
CA GLU A 117 -3.93 26.13 4.33
C GLU A 117 -2.49 26.13 3.83
N GLN A 118 -1.94 24.95 3.50
CA GLN A 118 -0.56 24.79 3.06
C GLN A 118 -0.29 25.40 1.69
N LEU A 119 -1.21 25.20 0.73
CA LEU A 119 -1.01 25.55 -0.67
C LEU A 119 -1.53 26.95 -1.00
N GLY A 120 -2.56 27.43 -0.31
CA GLY A 120 -3.18 28.72 -0.57
C GLY A 120 -3.61 28.88 -2.04
N ASP A 121 -3.10 29.92 -2.70
CA ASP A 121 -3.35 30.22 -4.11
C ASP A 121 -2.25 29.69 -5.05
N ASP A 122 -1.31 28.90 -4.54
CA ASP A 122 -0.22 28.35 -5.34
C ASP A 122 -0.72 27.32 -6.35
N LYS A 123 -0.01 27.23 -7.48
CA LYS A 123 -0.29 26.21 -8.49
C LYS A 123 0.46 24.93 -8.21
N VAL A 124 -0.24 23.82 -8.38
CA VAL A 124 0.25 22.47 -8.17
C VAL A 124 0.16 21.68 -9.47
N VAL A 125 1.20 20.92 -9.78
CA VAL A 125 1.18 19.92 -10.83
C VAL A 125 1.19 18.53 -10.21
N LEU A 126 0.38 17.61 -10.71
CA LEU A 126 0.27 16.23 -10.24
C LEU A 126 0.48 15.25 -11.38
N GLY A 127 1.38 14.28 -11.19
CA GLY A 127 1.49 13.12 -12.08
C GLY A 127 0.38 12.10 -11.83
N LEU A 128 -0.43 11.83 -12.84
CA LEU A 128 -1.46 10.78 -12.81
C LEU A 128 -0.92 9.49 -13.39
N SER A 129 -1.20 8.37 -12.72
CA SER A 129 -0.85 7.03 -13.19
C SER A 129 -2.06 6.22 -13.68
N GLY A 130 -3.28 6.75 -13.53
CA GLY A 130 -4.51 5.98 -13.73
C GLY A 130 -4.84 5.03 -12.57
N GLY A 131 -4.00 4.96 -11.54
CA GLY A 131 -4.21 4.15 -10.34
C GLY A 131 -5.01 4.88 -9.25
N VAL A 132 -5.49 4.10 -8.27
CA VAL A 132 -6.33 4.61 -7.16
C VAL A 132 -5.64 5.71 -6.37
N ASP A 133 -4.37 5.54 -6.01
CA ASP A 133 -3.67 6.48 -5.14
C ASP A 133 -3.51 7.86 -5.77
N SER A 134 -3.09 7.92 -7.03
CA SER A 134 -2.97 9.18 -7.78
C SER A 134 -4.33 9.83 -8.03
N SER A 135 -5.40 9.04 -8.22
CA SER A 135 -6.77 9.54 -8.38
C SER A 135 -7.30 10.15 -7.09
N VAL A 136 -7.08 9.51 -5.95
CA VAL A 136 -7.46 10.04 -4.63
C VAL A 136 -6.72 11.35 -4.35
N ALA A 137 -5.40 11.39 -4.61
CA ALA A 137 -4.60 12.61 -4.44
C ALA A 137 -5.12 13.75 -5.34
N ALA A 138 -5.46 13.45 -6.61
CA ALA A 138 -6.03 14.43 -7.52
C ALA A 138 -7.36 15.02 -7.03
N VAL A 139 -8.26 14.17 -6.54
CA VAL A 139 -9.58 14.60 -6.05
C VAL A 139 -9.44 15.44 -4.78
N LEU A 140 -8.58 15.04 -3.82
CA LEU A 140 -8.33 15.81 -2.60
C LEU A 140 -7.73 17.18 -2.90
N LEU A 141 -6.71 17.23 -3.77
CA LEU A 141 -6.11 18.48 -4.21
C LEU A 141 -7.10 19.38 -4.97
N ASN A 142 -7.89 18.79 -5.88
CA ASN A 142 -8.91 19.55 -6.60
C ASN A 142 -9.96 20.15 -5.66
N ARG A 143 -10.36 19.45 -4.60
CA ARG A 143 -11.25 19.98 -3.57
C ARG A 143 -10.62 21.13 -2.77
N ALA A 144 -9.31 21.05 -2.55
CA ALA A 144 -8.57 22.07 -1.78
C ALA A 144 -8.31 23.34 -2.60
N ILE A 145 -7.77 23.23 -3.82
CA ILE A 145 -7.24 24.35 -4.61
C ILE A 145 -7.91 24.53 -5.98
N GLY A 146 -8.84 23.66 -6.36
CA GLY A 146 -9.63 23.80 -7.59
C GLY A 146 -8.78 23.94 -8.85
N LYS A 147 -8.97 25.05 -9.56
CA LYS A 147 -8.31 25.35 -10.86
C LYS A 147 -6.78 25.52 -10.77
N ASN A 148 -6.24 25.66 -9.58
CA ASN A 148 -4.79 25.74 -9.36
C ASN A 148 -4.10 24.37 -9.46
N LEU A 149 -4.86 23.28 -9.54
CA LEU A 149 -4.35 21.95 -9.82
C LEU A 149 -4.34 21.70 -11.33
N THR A 150 -3.20 21.25 -11.86
CA THR A 150 -3.08 20.68 -13.20
C THR A 150 -2.52 19.27 -13.07
N CYS A 151 -3.22 18.31 -13.62
CA CYS A 151 -2.80 16.90 -13.65
C CYS A 151 -2.20 16.57 -15.02
N ILE A 152 -1.13 15.80 -15.05
CA ILE A 152 -0.48 15.32 -16.29
C ILE A 152 -0.59 13.80 -16.32
N PHE A 153 -1.18 13.27 -17.40
CA PHE A 153 -1.31 11.85 -17.65
C PHE A 153 -0.57 11.47 -18.94
N VAL A 154 0.46 10.62 -18.81
CA VAL A 154 1.34 10.26 -19.92
C VAL A 154 0.99 8.87 -20.46
N ASP A 155 0.72 8.81 -21.78
CA ASP A 155 0.67 7.54 -22.50
C ASP A 155 2.07 7.17 -22.98
N HIS A 156 2.65 6.16 -22.36
CA HIS A 156 3.94 5.60 -22.74
C HIS A 156 3.84 4.44 -23.76
N GLY A 157 2.66 4.22 -24.35
CA GLY A 157 2.42 3.19 -25.36
C GLY A 157 2.21 1.78 -24.81
N MET A 158 2.33 1.59 -23.48
CA MET A 158 2.16 0.29 -22.82
C MET A 158 0.93 0.25 -21.91
N LEU A 159 0.02 1.22 -22.07
CA LEU A 159 -1.26 1.21 -21.40
C LEU A 159 -2.17 0.11 -21.97
N ARG A 160 -3.20 -0.27 -21.21
CA ARG A 160 -4.21 -1.23 -21.68
C ARG A 160 -5.00 -0.63 -22.84
N LYS A 161 -5.64 -1.50 -23.61
CA LYS A 161 -6.48 -1.08 -24.74
C LYS A 161 -7.51 -0.03 -24.29
N ASN A 162 -7.50 1.13 -24.95
CA ASN A 162 -8.36 2.28 -24.68
C ASN A 162 -8.18 2.94 -23.29
N GLU A 163 -7.23 2.52 -22.47
CA GLU A 163 -7.04 3.04 -21.12
C GLU A 163 -6.79 4.55 -21.12
N PHE A 164 -5.93 5.05 -22.01
CA PHE A 164 -5.65 6.48 -22.15
C PHE A 164 -6.92 7.33 -22.32
N LYS A 165 -7.78 6.93 -23.26
CA LYS A 165 -9.02 7.65 -23.54
C LYS A 165 -10.04 7.54 -22.40
N ASN A 166 -10.18 6.34 -21.82
CA ASN A 166 -11.11 6.10 -20.74
C ASN A 166 -10.72 6.89 -19.49
N VAL A 167 -9.45 6.85 -19.13
CA VAL A 167 -8.93 7.55 -17.95
C VAL A 167 -9.10 9.07 -18.09
N LEU A 168 -8.79 9.65 -19.26
CA LEU A 168 -9.02 11.07 -19.50
C LEU A 168 -10.49 11.45 -19.37
N HIS A 169 -11.39 10.65 -19.94
CA HIS A 169 -12.83 10.87 -19.84
C HIS A 169 -13.32 10.79 -18.38
N ASP A 170 -12.89 9.78 -17.65
CA ASP A 170 -13.29 9.60 -16.25
C ASP A 170 -12.84 10.77 -15.37
N TYR A 171 -11.64 11.27 -15.60
CA TYR A 171 -11.12 12.43 -14.85
C TYR A 171 -11.82 13.75 -15.26
N GLU A 172 -12.19 13.90 -16.52
CA GLU A 172 -13.00 15.03 -16.98
C GLU A 172 -14.37 15.04 -16.28
N CYS A 173 -15.00 13.88 -16.16
CA CYS A 173 -16.25 13.72 -15.40
C CYS A 173 -16.11 14.08 -13.91
N LEU A 174 -14.91 13.93 -13.33
CA LEU A 174 -14.60 14.35 -11.96
C LEU A 174 -14.27 15.85 -11.83
N GLY A 175 -14.28 16.58 -12.94
CA GLY A 175 -13.98 18.02 -12.97
C GLY A 175 -12.50 18.35 -12.78
N LEU A 176 -11.60 17.40 -13.06
CA LEU A 176 -10.15 17.58 -12.98
C LEU A 176 -9.61 18.24 -14.26
N ASN A 177 -8.67 19.17 -14.12
CA ASN A 177 -7.92 19.73 -15.23
C ASN A 177 -6.77 18.79 -15.57
N VAL A 178 -6.93 17.97 -16.63
CA VAL A 178 -5.96 16.93 -17.01
C VAL A 178 -5.38 17.21 -18.40
N ILE A 179 -4.06 17.23 -18.47
CA ILE A 179 -3.30 17.24 -19.73
C ILE A 179 -2.92 15.80 -20.06
N GLY A 180 -3.50 15.25 -21.13
CA GLY A 180 -3.10 13.95 -21.67
C GLY A 180 -1.96 14.10 -22.66
N VAL A 181 -0.87 13.37 -22.49
CA VAL A 181 0.32 13.43 -23.34
C VAL A 181 0.56 12.07 -23.96
N ASP A 182 0.44 11.96 -25.28
CA ASP A 182 0.85 10.76 -26.02
C ASP A 182 2.36 10.83 -26.33
N ALA A 183 3.15 10.10 -25.56
CA ALA A 183 4.58 9.97 -25.73
C ALA A 183 4.98 8.57 -26.24
N SER A 184 4.02 7.76 -26.72
CA SER A 184 4.22 6.36 -27.10
C SER A 184 5.37 6.17 -28.11
N ALA A 185 5.48 7.05 -29.10
CA ALA A 185 6.54 7.00 -30.09
C ALA A 185 7.95 7.15 -29.49
N LYS A 186 8.13 8.05 -28.52
CA LYS A 186 9.39 8.25 -27.79
C LYS A 186 9.76 6.98 -27.03
N PHE A 187 8.85 6.43 -26.24
CA PHE A 187 9.11 5.23 -25.44
C PHE A 187 9.42 4.00 -26.32
N PHE A 188 8.71 3.82 -27.43
CA PHE A 188 9.01 2.72 -28.34
C PHE A 188 10.39 2.85 -28.99
N ALA A 189 10.80 4.07 -29.36
CA ALA A 189 12.12 4.31 -29.91
C ALA A 189 13.25 4.00 -28.89
N GLU A 190 13.09 4.44 -27.63
CA GLU A 190 14.06 4.25 -26.57
C GLU A 190 14.16 2.78 -26.10
N LEU A 191 13.06 2.03 -26.20
CA LEU A 191 12.99 0.61 -25.81
C LEU A 191 13.39 -0.35 -26.93
N ALA A 192 13.62 0.13 -28.16
CA ALA A 192 13.93 -0.70 -29.31
C ALA A 192 15.23 -1.48 -29.07
N GLY A 193 15.15 -2.83 -29.14
CA GLY A 193 16.30 -3.72 -28.95
C GLY A 193 16.71 -3.96 -27.48
N VAL A 194 16.08 -3.32 -26.51
CA VAL A 194 16.35 -3.55 -25.09
C VAL A 194 15.64 -4.82 -24.63
N THR A 195 16.37 -5.80 -24.11
CA THR A 195 15.84 -7.08 -23.65
C THR A 195 15.79 -7.21 -22.14
N GLU A 196 16.77 -6.64 -21.44
CA GLU A 196 16.92 -6.73 -19.99
C GLU A 196 15.78 -5.98 -19.25
N PRO A 197 15.03 -6.66 -18.36
CA PRO A 197 13.88 -6.05 -17.66
C PRO A 197 14.26 -4.83 -16.82
N GLU A 198 15.41 -4.85 -16.16
CA GLU A 198 15.87 -3.74 -15.32
C GLU A 198 16.24 -2.51 -16.14
N GLU A 199 16.86 -2.72 -17.29
CA GLU A 199 17.18 -1.64 -18.22
C GLU A 199 15.91 -1.01 -18.80
N LYS A 200 14.91 -1.84 -19.19
CA LYS A 200 13.59 -1.33 -19.61
C LYS A 200 12.96 -0.45 -18.55
N ARG A 201 12.97 -0.91 -17.30
CA ARG A 201 12.38 -0.15 -16.18
C ARG A 201 13.07 1.21 -15.98
N LYS A 202 14.40 1.27 -16.11
CA LYS A 202 15.17 2.51 -16.00
C LYS A 202 14.86 3.48 -17.16
N ILE A 203 14.78 2.97 -18.38
CA ILE A 203 14.42 3.77 -19.55
C ILE A 203 13.02 4.35 -19.42
N ILE A 204 12.04 3.50 -19.04
CA ILE A 204 10.66 3.94 -18.86
C ILE A 204 10.57 4.99 -17.74
N GLY A 205 11.22 4.77 -16.61
CA GLY A 205 11.21 5.72 -15.50
C GLY A 205 11.83 7.07 -15.87
N LYS A 206 12.97 7.05 -16.57
CA LYS A 206 13.65 8.25 -17.06
C LYS A 206 12.79 9.00 -18.08
N GLY A 207 12.29 8.29 -19.10
CA GLY A 207 11.45 8.88 -20.16
C GLY A 207 10.17 9.49 -19.59
N PHE A 208 9.57 8.86 -18.57
CA PHE A 208 8.40 9.41 -17.89
C PHE A 208 8.71 10.73 -17.19
N ILE A 209 9.83 10.81 -16.47
CA ILE A 209 10.25 12.04 -15.78
C ILE A 209 10.50 13.15 -16.80
N GLU A 210 11.20 12.86 -17.91
CA GLU A 210 11.50 13.84 -18.95
C GLU A 210 10.22 14.42 -19.60
N VAL A 211 9.27 13.56 -19.99
CA VAL A 211 8.00 13.99 -20.57
C VAL A 211 7.17 14.80 -19.56
N PHE A 212 7.13 14.34 -18.31
CA PHE A 212 6.43 15.04 -17.25
C PHE A 212 7.01 16.44 -17.01
N ASP A 213 8.33 16.55 -16.94
CA ASP A 213 9.05 17.79 -16.71
C ASP A 213 8.86 18.79 -17.86
N GLU A 214 8.93 18.30 -19.10
CA GLU A 214 8.63 19.11 -20.29
C GLU A 214 7.22 19.72 -20.25
N GLU A 215 6.22 18.95 -19.83
CA GLU A 215 4.84 19.43 -19.75
C GLU A 215 4.63 20.35 -18.53
N ALA A 216 5.24 20.03 -17.40
CA ALA A 216 5.18 20.85 -16.20
C ALA A 216 5.77 22.26 -16.43
N HIS A 217 6.87 22.36 -17.18
CA HIS A 217 7.51 23.64 -17.51
C HIS A 217 6.65 24.54 -18.43
N LYS A 218 5.67 23.99 -19.14
CA LYS A 218 4.73 24.80 -19.94
C LYS A 218 3.70 25.52 -19.06
N ILE A 219 3.52 25.08 -17.83
CA ILE A 219 2.56 25.64 -16.89
C ILE A 219 3.28 26.73 -16.08
N LYS A 220 2.84 27.98 -16.25
CA LYS A 220 3.47 29.13 -15.56
C LYS A 220 3.15 29.12 -14.07
N ASP A 221 4.13 29.53 -13.26
CA ASP A 221 4.00 29.78 -11.82
C ASP A 221 3.63 28.53 -10.99
N VAL A 222 4.03 27.35 -11.44
CA VAL A 222 3.93 26.10 -10.65
C VAL A 222 4.97 26.15 -9.53
N LYS A 223 4.52 25.92 -8.29
CA LYS A 223 5.42 25.89 -7.12
C LYS A 223 5.51 24.52 -6.48
N TRP A 224 4.54 23.65 -6.71
CA TRP A 224 4.44 22.37 -6.04
C TRP A 224 4.28 21.22 -7.03
N LEU A 225 5.01 20.15 -6.76
CA LEU A 225 4.82 18.84 -7.39
C LEU A 225 4.13 17.92 -6.40
N ALA A 226 2.98 17.38 -6.78
CA ALA A 226 2.27 16.36 -6.02
C ALA A 226 2.47 14.98 -6.66
N GLN A 227 2.61 13.97 -5.83
CA GLN A 227 2.81 12.59 -6.27
C GLN A 227 2.07 11.62 -5.34
N GLY A 228 1.32 10.69 -5.92
CA GLY A 228 0.63 9.62 -5.19
C GLY A 228 1.58 8.47 -4.86
N THR A 229 2.52 8.68 -3.93
CA THR A 229 3.46 7.66 -3.49
C THR A 229 3.15 7.22 -2.06
N ILE A 230 3.06 5.90 -1.85
CA ILE A 230 2.81 5.34 -0.52
C ILE A 230 4.14 5.28 0.25
N CYS A 231 4.22 5.96 1.40
CA CYS A 231 5.42 6.03 2.24
C CYS A 231 5.95 4.69 2.75
N LEU A 232 5.15 3.63 2.75
CA LEU A 232 5.54 2.27 3.15
C LEU A 232 6.72 1.73 2.33
N LEU A 233 6.94 2.22 1.10
CA LEU A 233 8.08 1.85 0.27
C LEU A 233 9.41 2.39 0.81
N TYR A 234 9.40 3.45 1.63
CA TYR A 234 10.61 4.04 2.22
C TYR A 234 10.94 3.48 3.60
N THR A 235 9.94 2.98 4.33
CA THR A 235 10.11 2.49 5.70
C THR A 235 10.31 0.98 5.79
N SER A 236 9.99 0.25 4.72
CA SER A 236 10.16 -1.20 4.64
C SER A 236 11.01 -1.51 3.41
N PRO A 237 12.34 -1.67 3.54
CA PRO A 237 13.18 -2.05 2.41
C PRO A 237 12.68 -3.38 1.86
N SER A 238 12.34 -3.38 0.57
CA SER A 238 11.93 -4.59 -0.13
C SER A 238 13.05 -5.63 -0.05
N PRO A 239 12.77 -6.92 0.01
CA PRO A 239 13.79 -7.97 -0.13
C PRO A 239 14.66 -7.81 -1.38
N ARG A 240 14.20 -7.10 -2.41
CA ARG A 240 14.97 -6.75 -3.61
C ARG A 240 16.02 -5.65 -3.34
N ASP A 241 15.76 -4.75 -2.41
CA ASP A 241 16.70 -3.67 -2.06
C ASP A 241 17.86 -4.20 -1.22
N ILE A 242 17.66 -5.34 -0.55
CA ILE A 242 18.69 -6.04 0.25
C ILE A 242 19.57 -6.95 -0.62
N SER A 243 19.06 -7.44 -1.75
CA SER A 243 19.80 -8.36 -2.65
C SER A 243 20.82 -7.68 -3.58
N GLY A 244 20.85 -6.36 -3.62
CA GLY A 244 21.76 -5.57 -4.46
C GLY A 244 23.16 -5.30 -3.87
N SER A 245 23.47 -5.85 -2.69
CA SER A 245 24.76 -5.70 -2.01
C SER A 245 25.52 -7.01 -1.89
N ARG A 246 25.70 -7.73 -3.00
CA ARG A 246 26.73 -8.78 -3.12
C ARG A 246 27.38 -8.74 -4.50
#